data_195bd5dff9c193f9528f54de49d981a7
#
_entry.id   195bd5dff9c193f9528f54de49d981a7
#
_cell.length_a   1.000
_cell.length_b   1.000
_cell.length_c   1.000
_cell.angle_alpha   90.00
_cell.angle_beta   90.00
_cell.angle_gamma   90.00
#
_symmetry.space_group_name_H-M   'P 1'
#
loop_
_entity.id
_entity.type
_entity.pdbx_description
1 polymer ?
#
loop_
_entity_poly.entity_id
_entity_poly.type
_entity_poly.pdbx_seq_one_letter_code
_entity_poly.pdbx_strand_id
1 'polypeptide(L)'
;EKRNVGMVFQSYALFPNMTVAENIGYGLRIRRAPVAALRARVSEMLAMMRIEPLADRRIEQLSGGQRQRVALARALAVRPRAILLDEPLTALDAKLRDTLRLEIDGLLRSLGITAIYVTHDQAEAMALGDRIVVMDRGRVAQVGTPREIYHRPANRFVAEFIGSLNRLTGAVQGGVFVCAAGTLPWQTGGPAVREILFRPERTHLIPPEGASLRGTVAAAFFLGDRTRLFVDVGEGQPVIVENGQRREFVHGEAVGLQVEPGDVFVL
;
A
#
# COMPACT_ATOMS: atom_id res chain seq x y z
N GLU A 1 12.43 4.08 27.08
CA GLU A 1 13.89 3.91 27.17
C GLU A 1 14.32 2.45 27.40
N LYS A 2 13.65 1.75 28.33
CA LYS A 2 14.01 0.36 28.71
C LYS A 2 13.65 -0.71 27.65
N ARG A 3 12.76 -0.42 26.68
CA ARG A 3 12.27 -1.39 25.69
C ARG A 3 13.23 -1.60 24.52
N ASN A 4 14.24 -0.76 24.36
CA ASN A 4 15.19 -0.78 23.23
C ASN A 4 14.50 -0.81 21.85
N VAL A 5 13.52 0.06 21.65
CA VAL A 5 12.78 0.27 20.40
C VAL A 5 13.24 1.59 19.78
N GLY A 6 13.61 1.56 18.49
CA GLY A 6 13.87 2.75 17.69
C GLY A 6 12.56 3.32 17.15
N MET A 7 12.53 4.64 16.89
CA MET A 7 11.37 5.27 16.25
C MET A 7 11.83 6.33 15.25
N VAL A 8 11.21 6.33 14.08
CA VAL A 8 11.29 7.37 13.05
C VAL A 8 9.91 7.99 12.92
N PHE A 9 9.82 9.28 13.21
CA PHE A 9 8.58 10.05 13.12
C PHE A 9 8.37 10.58 11.71
N GLN A 10 7.15 10.90 11.36
CA GLN A 10 6.76 11.50 10.08
C GLN A 10 7.54 12.81 9.78
N SER A 11 7.78 13.65 10.78
CA SER A 11 8.59 14.88 10.68
C SER A 11 10.10 14.63 10.81
N TYR A 12 10.53 13.36 10.86
CA TYR A 12 11.90 12.91 11.16
C TYR A 12 12.42 13.29 12.55
N ALA A 13 11.89 14.31 13.19
CA ALA A 13 12.24 14.83 14.50
C ALA A 13 13.78 14.95 14.73
N LEU A 14 14.51 15.41 13.70
CA LEU A 14 15.94 15.63 13.77
C LEU A 14 16.24 16.89 14.59
N PHE A 15 17.38 16.89 15.28
CA PHE A 15 17.84 18.03 16.07
C PHE A 15 18.45 19.09 15.14
N PRO A 16 17.84 20.26 14.96
CA PRO A 16 18.25 21.23 13.96
C PRO A 16 19.64 21.84 14.28
N ASN A 17 19.96 22.01 15.57
CA ASN A 17 21.23 22.60 16.03
C ASN A 17 22.42 21.63 16.00
N MET A 18 22.21 20.39 15.53
CA MET A 18 23.23 19.35 15.45
C MET A 18 23.57 19.04 14.00
N THR A 19 24.81 18.61 13.76
CA THR A 19 25.22 18.03 12.48
C THR A 19 24.59 16.65 12.27
N VAL A 20 24.73 16.09 11.06
CA VAL A 20 24.31 14.72 10.74
C VAL A 20 24.98 13.72 11.67
N ALA A 21 26.30 13.79 11.84
CA ALA A 21 27.06 12.89 12.71
C ALA A 21 26.59 12.99 14.17
N GLU A 22 26.33 14.21 14.65
CA GLU A 22 25.85 14.44 16.02
C GLU A 22 24.42 13.90 16.23
N ASN A 23 23.53 14.06 15.25
CA ASN A 23 22.21 13.46 15.28
C ASN A 23 22.29 11.93 15.39
N ILE A 24 23.09 11.28 14.54
CA ILE A 24 23.26 9.83 14.54
C ILE A 24 23.83 9.34 15.88
N GLY A 25 24.85 10.05 16.40
CA GLY A 25 25.53 9.71 17.65
C GLY A 25 24.75 10.04 18.92
N TYR A 26 23.64 10.79 18.83
CA TYR A 26 22.93 11.33 19.98
C TYR A 26 22.50 10.26 20.99
N GLY A 27 21.86 9.21 20.53
CA GLY A 27 21.39 8.11 21.40
C GLY A 27 22.52 7.35 22.08
N LEU A 28 23.66 7.20 21.41
CA LEU A 28 24.86 6.57 21.98
C LEU A 28 25.50 7.47 23.04
N ARG A 29 25.50 8.79 22.84
CA ARG A 29 25.98 9.77 23.83
C ARG A 29 25.17 9.73 25.12
N ILE A 30 23.82 9.69 24.98
CA ILE A 30 22.93 9.55 26.14
C ILE A 30 23.16 8.24 26.90
N ARG A 31 23.51 7.17 26.19
CA ARG A 31 23.87 5.87 26.79
C ARG A 31 25.31 5.83 27.32
N ARG A 32 26.03 6.94 27.27
CA ARG A 32 27.42 7.08 27.74
C ARG A 32 28.39 6.08 27.07
N ALA A 33 28.16 5.81 25.77
CA ALA A 33 29.07 4.94 25.02
C ALA A 33 30.50 5.54 24.98
N PRO A 34 31.54 4.70 25.03
CA PRO A 34 32.91 5.15 24.85
C PRO A 34 33.10 5.91 23.54
N VAL A 35 33.90 6.98 23.54
CA VAL A 35 34.11 7.87 22.40
C VAL A 35 34.50 7.11 21.12
N ALA A 36 35.43 6.15 21.26
CA ALA A 36 35.87 5.32 20.13
C ALA A 36 34.73 4.48 19.54
N ALA A 37 33.89 3.84 20.38
CA ALA A 37 32.76 3.06 19.96
C ALA A 37 31.65 3.93 19.30
N LEU A 38 31.42 5.13 19.84
CA LEU A 38 30.51 6.11 19.28
C LEU A 38 30.95 6.51 17.87
N ARG A 39 32.22 6.92 17.70
CA ARG A 39 32.75 7.31 16.39
C ARG A 39 32.67 6.18 15.38
N ALA A 40 33.09 4.97 15.75
CA ALA A 40 33.01 3.79 14.88
C ALA A 40 31.54 3.51 14.43
N ARG A 41 30.60 3.57 15.37
CA ARG A 41 29.19 3.32 15.06
C ARG A 41 28.56 4.41 14.19
N VAL A 42 28.90 5.69 14.41
CA VAL A 42 28.46 6.79 13.56
C VAL A 42 29.00 6.61 12.14
N SER A 43 30.30 6.29 11.98
CA SER A 43 30.88 6.01 10.66
C SER A 43 30.21 4.84 9.96
N GLU A 44 29.93 3.75 10.67
CA GLU A 44 29.19 2.60 10.16
C GLU A 44 27.78 3.00 9.65
N MET A 45 27.06 3.82 10.41
CA MET A 45 25.73 4.27 10.03
C MET A 45 25.75 5.23 8.84
N LEU A 46 26.72 6.13 8.75
CA LEU A 46 26.92 7.02 7.62
C LEU A 46 27.15 6.22 6.33
N ALA A 47 28.06 5.26 6.37
CA ALA A 47 28.35 4.37 5.24
C ALA A 47 27.13 3.53 4.83
N MET A 48 26.45 2.92 5.80
CA MET A 48 25.26 2.11 5.58
C MET A 48 24.14 2.89 4.86
N MET A 49 23.98 4.18 5.21
CA MET A 49 22.99 5.06 4.61
C MET A 49 23.50 5.81 3.37
N ARG A 50 24.77 5.63 2.98
CA ARG A 50 25.42 6.33 1.87
C ARG A 50 25.34 7.86 2.01
N ILE A 51 25.62 8.36 3.22
CA ILE A 51 25.57 9.81 3.54
C ILE A 51 26.87 10.30 4.20
N GLU A 52 28.01 9.60 4.01
CA GLU A 52 29.30 9.99 4.57
C GLU A 52 29.67 11.44 4.24
N PRO A 53 29.50 11.95 2.99
CA PRO A 53 29.84 13.32 2.64
C PRO A 53 29.01 14.38 3.36
N LEU A 54 27.96 13.96 4.06
CA LEU A 54 27.03 14.87 4.75
C LEU A 54 27.27 14.95 6.26
N ALA A 55 28.27 14.22 6.79
CA ALA A 55 28.50 14.04 8.22
C ALA A 55 28.51 15.36 9.02
N ASP A 56 29.17 16.40 8.48
CA ASP A 56 29.34 17.70 9.12
C ASP A 56 28.26 18.73 8.74
N ARG A 57 27.35 18.37 7.84
CA ARG A 57 26.25 19.27 7.43
C ARG A 57 25.22 19.40 8.53
N ARG A 58 24.57 20.57 8.55
CA ARG A 58 23.39 20.81 9.39
C ARG A 58 22.13 20.28 8.69
N ILE A 59 21.13 19.95 9.48
CA ILE A 59 19.88 19.31 8.99
C ILE A 59 19.15 20.18 7.97
N GLU A 60 19.20 21.48 8.09
CA GLU A 60 18.55 22.45 7.18
C GLU A 60 19.12 22.42 5.75
N GLN A 61 20.37 21.96 5.60
CA GLN A 61 21.07 21.84 4.31
C GLN A 61 20.76 20.56 3.56
N LEU A 62 19.86 19.70 4.09
CA LEU A 62 19.56 18.38 3.57
C LEU A 62 18.25 18.37 2.81
N SER A 63 18.19 17.55 1.74
CA SER A 63 16.93 17.19 1.08
C SER A 63 16.04 16.32 1.99
N GLY A 64 14.76 16.16 1.65
CA GLY A 64 13.83 15.30 2.40
C GLY A 64 14.33 13.86 2.54
N GLY A 65 14.78 13.24 1.44
CA GLY A 65 15.33 11.88 1.47
C GLY A 65 16.64 11.76 2.28
N GLN A 66 17.49 12.79 2.25
CA GLN A 66 18.69 12.83 3.10
C GLN A 66 18.31 12.92 4.59
N ARG A 67 17.35 13.77 4.95
CA ARG A 67 16.84 13.85 6.34
C ARG A 67 16.27 12.52 6.83
N GLN A 68 15.53 11.83 5.97
CA GLN A 68 14.99 10.51 6.29
C GLN A 68 16.11 9.48 6.57
N ARG A 69 17.15 9.42 5.72
CA ARG A 69 18.29 8.52 5.92
C ARG A 69 19.01 8.84 7.24
N VAL A 70 19.15 10.11 7.61
CA VAL A 70 19.72 10.52 8.91
C VAL A 70 18.84 10.07 10.07
N ALA A 71 17.50 10.20 9.96
CA ALA A 71 16.59 9.76 11.00
C ALA A 71 16.63 8.24 11.21
N LEU A 72 16.68 7.49 10.09
CA LEU A 72 16.82 6.03 10.12
C LEU A 72 18.18 5.62 10.72
N ALA A 73 19.30 6.25 10.30
CA ALA A 73 20.62 6.04 10.86
C ALA A 73 20.64 6.28 12.37
N ARG A 74 20.04 7.38 12.84
CA ARG A 74 19.92 7.70 14.27
C ARG A 74 19.16 6.64 15.04
N ALA A 75 18.03 6.16 14.50
CA ALA A 75 17.21 5.13 15.14
C ALA A 75 17.96 3.78 15.22
N LEU A 76 18.72 3.43 14.17
CA LEU A 76 19.49 2.17 14.10
C LEU A 76 20.84 2.20 14.84
N ALA A 77 21.41 3.40 15.07
CA ALA A 77 22.70 3.56 15.74
C ALA A 77 22.74 2.87 17.10
N VAL A 78 21.65 2.92 17.83
CA VAL A 78 21.53 2.33 19.18
C VAL A 78 21.24 0.82 19.20
N ARG A 79 21.25 0.16 18.03
CA ARG A 79 20.95 -1.28 17.86
C ARG A 79 19.64 -1.68 18.54
N PRO A 80 18.51 -1.15 18.07
CA PRO A 80 17.21 -1.47 18.66
C PRO A 80 16.80 -2.92 18.36
N ARG A 81 15.93 -3.50 19.20
CA ARG A 81 15.32 -4.82 18.95
C ARG A 81 14.18 -4.75 17.93
N ALA A 82 13.52 -3.60 17.84
CA ALA A 82 12.48 -3.31 16.85
C ALA A 82 12.53 -1.83 16.48
N ILE A 83 12.02 -1.50 15.30
CA ILE A 83 11.89 -0.11 14.84
C ILE A 83 10.44 0.19 14.50
N LEU A 84 9.97 1.37 14.92
CA LEU A 84 8.67 1.92 14.54
C LEU A 84 8.91 3.00 13.49
N LEU A 85 8.25 2.90 12.36
CA LEU A 85 8.31 3.85 11.25
C LEU A 85 6.91 4.46 11.10
N ASP A 86 6.78 5.73 11.47
CA ASP A 86 5.50 6.44 11.43
C ASP A 86 5.45 7.31 10.19
N GLU A 87 4.74 6.85 9.16
CA GLU A 87 4.59 7.48 7.85
C GLU A 87 5.92 8.02 7.26
N PRO A 88 6.99 7.22 7.19
CA PRO A 88 8.32 7.73 6.92
C PRO A 88 8.52 8.28 5.50
N LEU A 89 7.64 7.96 4.55
CA LEU A 89 7.78 8.33 3.13
C LEU A 89 6.77 9.40 2.66
N THR A 90 5.85 9.82 3.49
CA THR A 90 4.71 10.70 3.11
C THR A 90 5.16 12.07 2.57
N ALA A 91 6.28 12.61 3.06
CA ALA A 91 6.78 13.94 2.69
C ALA A 91 7.60 13.96 1.39
N LEU A 92 7.65 12.86 0.63
CA LEU A 92 8.51 12.69 -0.55
C LEU A 92 7.71 12.63 -1.85
N ASP A 93 8.35 13.02 -2.97
CA ASP A 93 7.81 12.79 -4.30
C ASP A 93 7.74 11.30 -4.65
N ALA A 94 6.86 10.94 -5.61
CA ALA A 94 6.55 9.55 -5.93
C ALA A 94 7.79 8.74 -6.34
N LYS A 95 8.67 9.30 -7.19
CA LYS A 95 9.86 8.59 -7.69
C LYS A 95 10.86 8.32 -6.57
N LEU A 96 11.09 9.30 -5.71
CA LEU A 96 12.00 9.18 -4.57
C LEU A 96 11.42 8.22 -3.53
N ARG A 97 10.11 8.22 -3.33
CA ARG A 97 9.39 7.32 -2.43
C ARG A 97 9.60 5.86 -2.81
N ASP A 98 9.42 5.50 -4.10
CA ASP A 98 9.62 4.12 -4.57
C ASP A 98 11.06 3.64 -4.39
N THR A 99 12.04 4.51 -4.68
CA THR A 99 13.46 4.18 -4.49
C THR A 99 13.78 3.94 -3.01
N LEU A 100 13.34 4.85 -2.13
CA LEU A 100 13.61 4.75 -0.69
C LEU A 100 12.84 3.60 -0.03
N ARG A 101 11.66 3.24 -0.54
CA ARG A 101 10.90 2.06 -0.10
C ARG A 101 11.75 0.80 -0.23
N LEU A 102 12.32 0.56 -1.42
CA LEU A 102 13.17 -0.60 -1.67
C LEU A 102 14.45 -0.58 -0.82
N GLU A 103 15.08 0.58 -0.67
CA GLU A 103 16.29 0.71 0.15
C GLU A 103 16.01 0.41 1.63
N ILE A 104 14.92 0.94 2.19
CA ILE A 104 14.55 0.72 3.59
C ILE A 104 14.21 -0.76 3.83
N ASP A 105 13.42 -1.38 2.96
CA ASP A 105 13.08 -2.80 3.07
C ASP A 105 14.32 -3.68 3.02
N GLY A 106 15.17 -3.49 2.00
CA GLY A 106 16.42 -4.22 1.87
C GLY A 106 17.34 -4.06 3.09
N LEU A 107 17.44 -2.85 3.63
CA LEU A 107 18.22 -2.57 4.82
C LEU A 107 17.66 -3.29 6.07
N LEU A 108 16.37 -3.16 6.33
CA LEU A 108 15.74 -3.76 7.52
C LEU A 108 15.82 -5.29 7.48
N ARG A 109 15.62 -5.89 6.30
CA ARG A 109 15.77 -7.34 6.10
C ARG A 109 17.22 -7.79 6.30
N SER A 110 18.20 -7.05 5.77
CA SER A 110 19.63 -7.38 5.94
C SER A 110 20.09 -7.33 7.39
N LEU A 111 19.48 -6.48 8.20
CA LEU A 111 19.77 -6.33 9.62
C LEU A 111 18.96 -7.31 10.50
N GLY A 112 17.99 -8.02 9.96
CA GLY A 112 17.10 -8.91 10.71
C GLY A 112 16.29 -8.21 11.81
N ILE A 113 15.98 -6.92 11.62
CA ILE A 113 15.27 -6.11 12.62
C ILE A 113 13.77 -6.16 12.36
N THR A 114 12.99 -6.47 13.39
CA THR A 114 11.53 -6.36 13.31
C THR A 114 11.12 -4.89 13.14
N ALA A 115 10.37 -4.61 12.08
CA ALA A 115 9.84 -3.28 11.81
C ALA A 115 8.32 -3.26 11.94
N ILE A 116 7.78 -2.21 12.57
CA ILE A 116 6.38 -1.87 12.51
C ILE A 116 6.28 -0.59 11.68
N TYR A 117 5.65 -0.70 10.53
CA TYR A 117 5.52 0.35 9.54
C TYR A 117 4.08 0.86 9.54
N VAL A 118 3.88 2.12 9.91
CA VAL A 118 2.58 2.80 9.85
C VAL A 118 2.50 3.59 8.56
N THR A 119 1.48 3.39 7.78
CA THR A 119 1.22 4.12 6.54
C THR A 119 -0.26 4.18 6.24
N HIS A 120 -0.69 5.22 5.53
CA HIS A 120 -1.99 5.31 4.90
C HIS A 120 -1.92 4.93 3.40
N ASP A 121 -0.73 4.70 2.85
CA ASP A 121 -0.51 4.25 1.48
C ASP A 121 -0.64 2.73 1.40
N GLN A 122 -1.72 2.27 0.74
CA GLN A 122 -2.01 0.85 0.58
C GLN A 122 -0.94 0.12 -0.24
N ALA A 123 -0.35 0.80 -1.24
CA ALA A 123 0.70 0.21 -2.07
C ALA A 123 1.97 -0.03 -1.24
N GLU A 124 2.29 0.87 -0.29
CA GLU A 124 3.39 0.65 0.66
C GLU A 124 3.12 -0.56 1.55
N ALA A 125 1.93 -0.62 2.16
CA ALA A 125 1.57 -1.73 3.04
C ALA A 125 1.63 -3.08 2.31
N MET A 126 1.10 -3.14 1.08
CA MET A 126 1.09 -4.35 0.25
C MET A 126 2.49 -4.78 -0.19
N ALA A 127 3.38 -3.82 -0.48
CA ALA A 127 4.72 -4.12 -1.00
C ALA A 127 5.73 -4.49 0.11
N LEU A 128 5.63 -3.88 1.29
CA LEU A 128 6.63 -4.01 2.36
C LEU A 128 6.23 -5.01 3.44
N GLY A 129 4.92 -5.16 3.72
CA GLY A 129 4.46 -5.91 4.87
C GLY A 129 4.56 -7.42 4.69
N ASP A 130 5.26 -8.12 5.56
CA ASP A 130 5.09 -9.57 5.70
C ASP A 130 3.69 -9.88 6.28
N ARG A 131 3.20 -9.00 7.14
CA ARG A 131 1.84 -9.01 7.70
C ARG A 131 1.29 -7.59 7.75
N ILE A 132 0.02 -7.44 7.43
CA ILE A 132 -0.71 -6.18 7.49
C ILE A 132 -1.73 -6.24 8.63
N VAL A 133 -1.81 -5.16 9.39
CA VAL A 133 -2.85 -4.92 10.37
C VAL A 133 -3.75 -3.79 9.85
N VAL A 134 -4.96 -4.12 9.43
CA VAL A 134 -5.95 -3.11 9.04
C VAL A 134 -6.69 -2.65 10.30
N MET A 135 -6.74 -1.34 10.49
CA MET A 135 -7.42 -0.75 11.65
C MET A 135 -8.61 0.10 11.20
N ASP A 136 -9.71 -0.01 11.92
CA ASP A 136 -10.90 0.84 11.79
C ASP A 136 -11.26 1.43 13.15
N ARG A 137 -11.34 2.75 13.23
CA ARG A 137 -11.75 3.50 14.46
C ARG A 137 -11.06 3.02 15.73
N GLY A 138 -9.74 2.80 15.64
CA GLY A 138 -8.91 2.37 16.75
C GLY A 138 -9.00 0.88 17.11
N ARG A 139 -9.71 0.07 16.32
CA ARG A 139 -9.82 -1.38 16.48
C ARG A 139 -9.17 -2.10 15.31
N VAL A 140 -8.65 -3.29 15.57
CA VAL A 140 -8.12 -4.16 14.53
C VAL A 140 -9.30 -4.78 13.78
N ALA A 141 -9.40 -4.47 12.47
CA ALA A 141 -10.42 -5.03 11.58
C ALA A 141 -9.99 -6.37 10.98
N GLN A 142 -8.70 -6.47 10.59
CA GLN A 142 -8.13 -7.72 10.09
C GLN A 142 -6.61 -7.73 10.27
N VAL A 143 -6.03 -8.93 10.44
CA VAL A 143 -4.59 -9.17 10.39
C VAL A 143 -4.33 -10.34 9.45
N GLY A 144 -3.43 -10.15 8.49
CA GLY A 144 -3.09 -11.19 7.52
C GLY A 144 -1.86 -10.83 6.67
N THR A 145 -1.49 -11.71 5.77
CA THR A 145 -0.54 -11.41 4.70
C THR A 145 -1.19 -10.44 3.71
N PRO A 146 -0.40 -9.69 2.89
CA PRO A 146 -0.95 -8.83 1.84
C PRO A 146 -1.98 -9.54 0.95
N ARG A 147 -1.69 -10.78 0.55
CA ARG A 147 -2.59 -11.58 -0.29
C ARG A 147 -3.89 -11.96 0.42
N GLU A 148 -3.84 -12.32 1.70
CA GLU A 148 -5.03 -12.62 2.48
C GLU A 148 -5.92 -11.38 2.65
N ILE A 149 -5.33 -10.24 2.99
CA ILE A 149 -6.05 -8.97 3.15
C ILE A 149 -6.76 -8.57 1.84
N TYR A 150 -6.09 -8.74 0.69
CA TYR A 150 -6.62 -8.34 -0.61
C TYR A 150 -7.67 -9.30 -1.16
N HIS A 151 -7.40 -10.62 -1.12
CA HIS A 151 -8.25 -11.64 -1.75
C HIS A 151 -9.31 -12.23 -0.81
N ARG A 152 -9.12 -12.09 0.51
CA ARG A 152 -10.02 -12.65 1.53
C ARG A 152 -10.27 -11.59 2.62
N PRO A 153 -10.88 -10.45 2.27
CA PRO A 153 -11.20 -9.43 3.27
C PRO A 153 -12.22 -9.99 4.27
N ALA A 154 -11.97 -9.73 5.56
CA ALA A 154 -12.80 -10.25 6.64
C ALA A 154 -14.17 -9.56 6.74
N ASN A 155 -14.30 -8.38 6.16
CA ASN A 155 -15.53 -7.60 6.15
C ASN A 155 -15.49 -6.54 5.04
N ARG A 156 -16.63 -5.89 4.83
CA ARG A 156 -16.84 -4.87 3.81
C ARG A 156 -15.87 -3.69 3.95
N PHE A 157 -15.63 -3.22 5.19
CA PHE A 157 -14.69 -2.12 5.41
C PHE A 157 -13.30 -2.45 4.86
N VAL A 158 -12.77 -3.64 5.18
CA VAL A 158 -11.45 -4.06 4.66
C VAL A 158 -11.45 -4.16 3.14
N ALA A 159 -12.51 -4.72 2.55
CA ALA A 159 -12.64 -4.86 1.10
C ALA A 159 -12.63 -3.51 0.37
N GLU A 160 -13.37 -2.53 0.89
CA GLU A 160 -13.49 -1.18 0.35
C GLU A 160 -12.25 -0.32 0.66
N PHE A 161 -11.65 -0.51 1.84
CA PHE A 161 -10.45 0.23 2.23
C PHE A 161 -9.22 -0.19 1.42
N ILE A 162 -9.13 -1.46 1.05
CA ILE A 162 -7.98 -2.01 0.33
C ILE A 162 -8.29 -2.13 -1.17
N GLY A 163 -7.95 -1.08 -1.92
CA GLY A 163 -8.13 -1.02 -3.37
C GLY A 163 -9.57 -0.74 -3.82
N SER A 164 -9.72 -0.56 -5.12
CA SER A 164 -11.04 -0.35 -5.73
C SER A 164 -11.87 -1.65 -5.71
N LEU A 165 -13.19 -1.49 -5.63
CA LEU A 165 -14.13 -2.61 -5.53
C LEU A 165 -15.33 -2.34 -6.43
N ASN A 166 -15.67 -3.29 -7.26
CA ASN A 166 -16.92 -3.34 -8.01
C ASN A 166 -18.01 -4.03 -7.20
N ARG A 167 -19.24 -3.60 -7.42
CA ARG A 167 -20.41 -4.13 -6.74
C ARG A 167 -21.56 -4.27 -7.73
N LEU A 168 -22.21 -5.42 -7.70
CA LEU A 168 -23.47 -5.64 -8.40
C LEU A 168 -24.52 -6.12 -7.42
N THR A 169 -25.72 -5.54 -7.53
CA THR A 169 -26.87 -5.90 -6.71
C THR A 169 -27.79 -6.81 -7.52
N GLY A 170 -28.29 -7.87 -6.91
CA GLY A 170 -29.11 -8.84 -7.62
C GLY A 170 -29.70 -9.91 -6.72
N ALA A 171 -30.03 -11.03 -7.30
CA ALA A 171 -30.55 -12.19 -6.58
C ALA A 171 -30.13 -13.51 -7.23
N VAL A 172 -29.90 -14.51 -6.40
CA VAL A 172 -29.63 -15.88 -6.89
C VAL A 172 -30.92 -16.57 -7.25
N GLN A 173 -31.00 -17.04 -8.47
CA GLN A 173 -32.15 -17.79 -9.02
C GLN A 173 -31.63 -19.00 -9.82
N GLY A 174 -32.00 -20.21 -9.42
CA GLY A 174 -31.66 -21.44 -10.16
C GLY A 174 -30.13 -21.67 -10.36
N GLY A 175 -29.27 -21.25 -9.40
CA GLY A 175 -27.80 -21.39 -9.52
C GLY A 175 -27.14 -20.29 -10.35
N VAL A 176 -27.86 -19.21 -10.64
CA VAL A 176 -27.37 -18.04 -11.37
C VAL A 176 -27.62 -16.77 -10.55
N PHE A 177 -26.66 -15.89 -10.47
CA PHE A 177 -26.88 -14.54 -9.95
C PHE A 177 -27.39 -13.65 -11.06
N VAL A 178 -28.55 -13.05 -10.85
CA VAL A 178 -29.27 -12.18 -11.83
C VAL A 178 -29.19 -10.73 -11.31
N CYS A 179 -28.72 -9.82 -12.16
CA CYS A 179 -28.62 -8.38 -11.89
C CYS A 179 -29.05 -7.57 -13.14
N ALA A 180 -29.06 -6.24 -13.04
CA ALA A 180 -29.39 -5.35 -14.15
C ALA A 180 -28.44 -5.50 -15.34
N ALA A 181 -27.17 -5.78 -15.11
CA ALA A 181 -26.15 -5.99 -16.15
C ALA A 181 -26.30 -7.31 -16.92
N GLY A 182 -27.00 -8.28 -16.36
CA GLY A 182 -27.14 -9.64 -16.91
C GLY A 182 -27.08 -10.74 -15.87
N THR A 183 -26.38 -11.83 -16.19
CA THR A 183 -26.32 -13.00 -15.31
C THR A 183 -24.92 -13.53 -15.14
N LEU A 184 -24.61 -14.07 -13.96
CA LEU A 184 -23.35 -14.74 -13.67
C LEU A 184 -23.61 -16.14 -13.11
N PRO A 185 -22.88 -17.19 -13.54
CA PRO A 185 -22.94 -18.50 -12.91
C PRO A 185 -22.62 -18.37 -11.41
N TRP A 186 -23.46 -18.96 -10.56
CA TRP A 186 -23.32 -18.86 -9.12
C TRP A 186 -23.17 -20.23 -8.49
N GLN A 187 -22.00 -20.47 -7.87
CA GLN A 187 -21.70 -21.76 -7.24
C GLN A 187 -21.50 -21.64 -5.71
N THR A 188 -21.42 -20.43 -5.18
CA THR A 188 -21.05 -20.17 -3.78
C THR A 188 -22.10 -19.30 -3.07
N GLY A 189 -22.56 -19.73 -1.92
CA GLY A 189 -23.51 -18.98 -1.09
C GLY A 189 -24.97 -19.39 -1.31
N GLY A 190 -25.77 -19.15 -0.31
CA GLY A 190 -27.19 -19.51 -0.31
C GLY A 190 -28.05 -18.57 -1.16
N PRO A 191 -29.36 -18.82 -1.25
CA PRO A 191 -30.29 -18.01 -2.04
C PRO A 191 -30.50 -16.59 -1.52
N ALA A 192 -29.93 -16.25 -0.36
CA ALA A 192 -30.06 -14.94 0.29
C ALA A 192 -29.06 -13.88 -0.22
N VAL A 193 -28.14 -14.22 -1.15
CA VAL A 193 -27.16 -13.27 -1.69
C VAL A 193 -27.89 -12.17 -2.45
N ARG A 194 -27.65 -10.93 -2.05
CA ARG A 194 -28.22 -9.72 -2.64
C ARG A 194 -27.18 -8.83 -3.32
N GLU A 195 -25.92 -9.09 -3.05
CA GLU A 195 -24.80 -8.29 -3.53
C GLU A 195 -23.60 -9.19 -3.77
N ILE A 196 -22.92 -8.98 -4.88
CA ILE A 196 -21.63 -9.60 -5.20
C ILE A 196 -20.56 -8.52 -5.37
N LEU A 197 -19.36 -8.86 -5.01
CA LEU A 197 -18.20 -7.97 -5.02
C LEU A 197 -17.08 -8.60 -5.85
N PHE A 198 -16.35 -7.79 -6.60
CA PHE A 198 -15.20 -8.22 -7.38
C PHE A 198 -14.25 -7.06 -7.66
N ARG A 199 -12.99 -7.37 -7.98
CA ARG A 199 -11.95 -6.37 -8.23
C ARG A 199 -11.96 -5.88 -9.69
N PRO A 200 -11.66 -4.59 -9.96
CA PRO A 200 -11.61 -4.03 -11.31
C PRO A 200 -10.67 -4.78 -12.27
N GLU A 201 -9.51 -5.22 -11.80
CA GLU A 201 -8.52 -5.97 -12.57
C GLU A 201 -8.93 -7.42 -12.88
N ARG A 202 -10.02 -7.89 -12.28
CA ARG A 202 -10.63 -9.20 -12.52
C ARG A 202 -11.82 -9.13 -13.48
N THR A 203 -12.08 -7.94 -14.02
CA THR A 203 -13.13 -7.71 -15.00
C THR A 203 -12.49 -7.58 -16.39
N HIS A 204 -12.85 -8.46 -17.29
CA HIS A 204 -12.32 -8.47 -18.65
C HIS A 204 -13.35 -7.92 -19.62
N LEU A 205 -12.88 -7.14 -20.59
CA LEU A 205 -13.72 -6.66 -21.69
C LEU A 205 -13.80 -7.73 -22.78
N ILE A 206 -15.00 -8.03 -23.20
CA ILE A 206 -15.30 -8.93 -24.32
C ILE A 206 -16.32 -8.28 -25.25
N PRO A 207 -16.51 -8.79 -26.47
CA PRO A 207 -17.60 -8.34 -27.35
C PRO A 207 -18.96 -8.50 -26.66
N PRO A 208 -19.88 -7.54 -26.83
CA PRO A 208 -21.19 -7.57 -26.15
C PRO A 208 -22.03 -8.79 -26.47
N GLU A 209 -21.87 -9.36 -27.68
CA GLU A 209 -22.71 -10.47 -28.20
C GLU A 209 -22.57 -11.76 -27.41
N GLY A 210 -21.39 -12.02 -26.83
CA GLY A 210 -21.13 -13.24 -26.03
C GLY A 210 -21.10 -13.01 -24.53
N ALA A 211 -21.36 -11.78 -24.08
CA ALA A 211 -21.13 -11.38 -22.68
C ALA A 211 -22.33 -11.78 -21.78
N SER A 212 -21.97 -12.31 -20.61
CA SER A 212 -22.90 -12.55 -19.50
C SER A 212 -23.36 -11.27 -18.82
N LEU A 213 -22.48 -10.29 -18.75
CA LEU A 213 -22.79 -8.95 -18.27
C LEU A 213 -22.56 -7.94 -19.38
N ARG A 214 -23.39 -6.92 -19.48
CA ARG A 214 -23.33 -5.89 -20.52
C ARG A 214 -23.46 -4.50 -19.91
N GLY A 215 -22.85 -3.52 -20.58
CA GLY A 215 -22.96 -2.13 -20.19
C GLY A 215 -22.49 -1.20 -21.28
N THR A 216 -22.49 0.07 -21.01
CA THR A 216 -22.02 1.13 -21.90
C THR A 216 -20.91 1.92 -21.22
N VAL A 217 -19.89 2.32 -22.00
CA VAL A 217 -18.78 3.13 -21.49
C VAL A 217 -19.29 4.52 -21.08
N ALA A 218 -19.30 4.79 -19.79
CA ALA A 218 -19.64 6.10 -19.23
C ALA A 218 -18.43 7.07 -19.23
N ALA A 219 -17.24 6.54 -18.98
CA ALA A 219 -15.99 7.30 -19.04
C ALA A 219 -14.79 6.38 -19.24
N ALA A 220 -13.72 6.92 -19.85
CA ALA A 220 -12.45 6.24 -20.04
C ALA A 220 -11.29 7.19 -19.71
N PHE A 221 -10.37 6.76 -18.85
CA PHE A 221 -9.20 7.54 -18.46
C PHE A 221 -7.92 6.76 -18.77
N PHE A 222 -7.10 7.29 -19.66
CA PHE A 222 -5.80 6.73 -19.95
C PHE A 222 -4.80 7.10 -18.85
N LEU A 223 -4.22 6.11 -18.20
CA LEU A 223 -3.30 6.27 -17.06
C LEU A 223 -1.83 6.00 -17.41
N GLY A 224 -1.53 5.87 -18.71
CA GLY A 224 -0.18 5.60 -19.21
C GLY A 224 0.06 4.11 -19.50
N ASP A 225 -0.01 3.27 -18.52
CA ASP A 225 0.16 1.81 -18.62
C ASP A 225 -1.14 1.05 -18.91
N ARG A 226 -2.28 1.67 -18.60
CA ARG A 226 -3.63 1.11 -18.77
C ARG A 226 -4.68 2.19 -18.97
N THR A 227 -5.87 1.78 -19.39
CA THR A 227 -7.07 2.61 -19.41
C THR A 227 -8.02 2.14 -18.32
N ARG A 228 -8.44 3.06 -17.45
CA ARG A 228 -9.51 2.82 -16.49
C ARG A 228 -10.82 3.21 -17.11
N LEU A 229 -11.72 2.24 -17.20
CA LEU A 229 -13.07 2.41 -17.73
C LEU A 229 -14.08 2.43 -16.61
N PHE A 230 -15.09 3.26 -16.77
CA PHE A 230 -16.30 3.26 -15.96
C PHE A 230 -17.44 2.83 -16.86
N VAL A 231 -17.99 1.66 -16.62
CA VAL A 231 -19.04 1.06 -17.45
C VAL A 231 -20.35 1.14 -16.70
N ASP A 232 -21.30 1.87 -17.28
CA ASP A 232 -22.68 1.90 -16.78
C ASP A 232 -23.36 0.57 -17.11
N VAL A 233 -23.84 -0.09 -16.08
CA VAL A 233 -24.49 -1.40 -16.16
C VAL A 233 -25.97 -1.34 -15.75
N GLY A 234 -26.55 -0.12 -15.67
CA GLY A 234 -27.93 0.10 -15.24
C GLY A 234 -28.16 0.00 -13.74
N GLU A 235 -27.06 0.01 -12.94
CA GLU A 235 -27.08 0.05 -11.47
C GLU A 235 -26.37 1.33 -11.02
N GLY A 236 -26.85 2.04 -10.04
CA GLY A 236 -26.44 3.40 -9.65
C GLY A 236 -24.94 3.71 -9.53
N GLN A 237 -24.05 2.72 -9.53
CA GLN A 237 -22.59 2.91 -9.62
C GLN A 237 -22.03 2.14 -10.82
N PRO A 238 -21.14 2.78 -11.62
CA PRO A 238 -20.52 2.11 -12.74
C PRO A 238 -19.55 1.02 -12.29
N VAL A 239 -19.44 -0.03 -13.09
CA VAL A 239 -18.39 -1.04 -12.96
C VAL A 239 -17.07 -0.47 -13.47
N ILE A 240 -16.02 -0.56 -12.66
CA ILE A 240 -14.68 -0.13 -13.01
C ILE A 240 -13.95 -1.31 -13.66
N VAL A 241 -13.28 -1.05 -14.79
CA VAL A 241 -12.46 -2.04 -15.50
C VAL A 241 -11.06 -1.47 -15.71
N GLU A 242 -10.05 -2.21 -15.34
CA GLU A 242 -8.64 -1.89 -15.63
C GLU A 242 -8.22 -2.63 -16.91
N ASN A 243 -8.14 -1.89 -18.02
CA ASN A 243 -7.82 -2.47 -19.32
C ASN A 243 -6.40 -2.11 -19.77
N GLY A 244 -5.54 -3.10 -19.99
CA GLY A 244 -4.17 -2.94 -20.49
C GLY A 244 -4.05 -2.90 -22.02
N GLN A 245 -5.14 -3.07 -22.75
CA GLN A 245 -5.11 -3.03 -24.22
C GLN A 245 -4.94 -1.60 -24.74
N ARG A 246 -4.20 -1.44 -25.83
CA ARG A 246 -4.02 -0.17 -26.54
C ARG A 246 -5.23 0.13 -27.45
N ARG A 247 -6.39 0.27 -26.83
CA ARG A 247 -7.64 0.60 -27.53
C ARG A 247 -8.22 1.87 -26.92
N GLU A 248 -8.68 2.76 -27.74
CA GLU A 248 -9.49 3.90 -27.33
C GLU A 248 -10.95 3.47 -27.18
N PHE A 249 -11.64 4.04 -26.22
CA PHE A 249 -13.04 3.78 -25.91
C PHE A 249 -13.82 5.09 -25.98
N VAL A 250 -15.00 5.03 -26.60
CA VAL A 250 -15.86 6.20 -26.78
C VAL A 250 -17.00 6.15 -25.77
N HIS A 251 -17.42 7.31 -25.29
CA HIS A 251 -18.61 7.40 -24.45
C HIS A 251 -19.84 6.82 -25.16
N GLY A 252 -20.62 6.03 -24.46
CA GLY A 252 -21.81 5.34 -25.01
C GLY A 252 -21.49 4.05 -25.80
N GLU A 253 -20.23 3.67 -25.95
CA GLU A 253 -19.85 2.41 -26.59
C GLU A 253 -20.35 1.23 -25.78
N ALA A 254 -21.05 0.28 -26.44
CA ALA A 254 -21.50 -0.95 -25.81
C ALA A 254 -20.33 -1.93 -25.60
N VAL A 255 -20.22 -2.47 -24.41
CA VAL A 255 -19.18 -3.43 -24.03
C VAL A 255 -19.76 -4.61 -23.27
N GLY A 256 -19.14 -5.77 -23.47
CA GLY A 256 -19.36 -6.95 -22.65
C GLY A 256 -18.35 -7.02 -21.51
N LEU A 257 -18.80 -7.52 -20.37
CA LEU A 257 -17.97 -7.74 -19.18
C LEU A 257 -17.97 -9.23 -18.83
N GLN A 258 -16.79 -9.74 -18.54
CA GLN A 258 -16.60 -11.10 -18.04
C GLN A 258 -15.89 -11.02 -16.69
N VAL A 259 -16.46 -11.72 -15.71
CA VAL A 259 -15.88 -11.91 -14.37
C VAL A 259 -15.92 -13.42 -14.09
N GLU A 260 -14.77 -13.98 -13.72
CA GLU A 260 -14.70 -15.39 -13.38
C GLU A 260 -15.39 -15.66 -12.03
N PRO A 261 -16.16 -16.77 -11.88
CA PRO A 261 -16.86 -17.07 -10.63
C PRO A 261 -15.94 -17.13 -9.40
N GLY A 262 -14.67 -17.53 -9.57
CA GLY A 262 -13.67 -17.60 -8.52
C GLY A 262 -13.13 -16.24 -8.04
N ASP A 263 -13.39 -15.17 -8.81
CA ASP A 263 -12.97 -13.80 -8.49
C ASP A 263 -14.08 -12.99 -7.80
N VAL A 264 -15.27 -13.58 -7.68
CA VAL A 264 -16.44 -12.99 -7.02
C VAL A 264 -16.47 -13.44 -5.56
N PHE A 265 -16.73 -12.51 -4.65
CA PHE A 265 -16.91 -12.80 -3.23
C PHE A 265 -18.14 -12.08 -2.65
N VAL A 266 -18.60 -12.57 -1.50
CA VAL A 266 -19.73 -12.04 -0.74
C VAL A 266 -19.25 -11.78 0.69
N LEU A 267 -19.70 -10.68 1.32
CA LEU A 267 -19.31 -10.28 2.67
C LEU A 267 -20.54 -10.09 3.57
#